data_f639d5a593f852d35c3432825055a83c
#
_entry.id   f639d5a593f852d35c3432825055a83c
#
_cell.length_a   1.000
_cell.length_b   1.000
_cell.length_c   1.000
_cell.angle_alpha   90.00
_cell.angle_beta   90.00
_cell.angle_gamma   90.00
#
_symmetry.space_group_name_H-M   'P 1'
#
loop_
_entity.id
_entity.type
_entity.pdbx_description
1 polymer ?
#
loop_
_entity_poly.entity_id
_entity_poly.type
_entity_poly.pdbx_seq_one_letter_code
_entity_poly.pdbx_strand_id
1 'polypeptide(L)'
;VKPRVLFILKYRESSGGSYSNCWSQQDEATVGAKKELSSGLLNSARFIVDMLKHDGIDVELVQVVDNNSIDKEVALYKPDVVVIEALWVVPSKFEVLQRLHPNVQWIVRGHSELPFLAQEGVAVSWITQYVQYQNVKFAANSEHSVRDIRIIVKAANPTWSYAKVVEKVPYLPNYYPHHIRVPAVKKKPESKFVDVACFGAIRPLKNQLIQAVAAIEYANLEGKILRFHTNATRVETQGESVLRNLEALFEATPHQLIKHSWMPHEEFLKLLTRMDISLCVSFSESFCIIAADSIIAGVPIVGSSEIEFLTSWSQADTTDSDDIVMKMLKTRDWRLKAALKVLNYRGLKSHCEKAKKLWLAQLI
;
A
#
# COMPACT_ATOMS: atom_id res chain seq x y z
N VAL A 1 -19.87 -24.93 6.88
CA VAL A 1 -18.63 -25.18 6.11
C VAL A 1 -18.00 -23.82 5.85
N LYS A 2 -16.70 -23.68 6.12
CA LYS A 2 -15.97 -22.44 5.78
C LYS A 2 -15.84 -22.36 4.24
N PRO A 3 -15.93 -21.15 3.65
CA PRO A 3 -15.82 -20.98 2.22
C PRO A 3 -14.41 -21.24 1.71
N ARG A 4 -14.29 -21.64 0.44
CA ARG A 4 -13.04 -21.63 -0.31
C ARG A 4 -12.86 -20.28 -0.97
N VAL A 5 -11.71 -19.66 -0.79
CA VAL A 5 -11.43 -18.28 -1.23
C VAL A 5 -10.25 -18.24 -2.19
N LEU A 6 -10.41 -17.60 -3.33
CA LEU A 6 -9.32 -17.41 -4.30
C LEU A 6 -9.00 -15.93 -4.45
N PHE A 7 -7.78 -15.54 -4.11
CA PHE A 7 -7.25 -14.22 -4.42
C PHE A 7 -6.60 -14.22 -5.79
N ILE A 8 -6.97 -13.26 -6.62
CA ILE A 8 -6.43 -13.11 -7.97
C ILE A 8 -5.77 -11.74 -8.10
N LEU A 9 -4.49 -11.77 -8.43
CA LEU A 9 -3.66 -10.59 -8.67
C LEU A 9 -3.16 -10.59 -10.11
N LYS A 10 -3.20 -9.43 -10.78
CA LYS A 10 -2.58 -9.31 -12.10
C LYS A 10 -1.07 -9.40 -11.97
N TYR A 11 -0.46 -10.33 -12.70
CA TYR A 11 1.00 -10.41 -12.83
C TYR A 11 1.52 -9.12 -13.46
N ARG A 12 2.57 -8.55 -12.87
CA ARG A 12 3.27 -7.39 -13.40
C ARG A 12 4.75 -7.72 -13.43
N GLU A 13 5.34 -7.72 -14.60
CA GLU A 13 6.79 -7.81 -14.70
C GLU A 13 7.43 -6.63 -13.96
N SER A 14 8.50 -6.91 -13.23
CA SER A 14 9.28 -5.92 -12.48
C SER A 14 10.24 -5.15 -13.40
N SER A 15 9.79 -4.74 -14.58
CA SER A 15 10.50 -3.80 -15.41
C SER A 15 10.12 -2.38 -14.97
N GLY A 16 11.12 -1.58 -14.60
CA GLY A 16 10.96 -0.16 -14.32
C GLY A 16 10.49 0.58 -15.59
N GLY A 17 9.19 0.57 -15.82
CA GLY A 17 8.54 1.20 -16.96
C GLY A 17 7.23 1.82 -16.55
N SER A 18 7.08 3.08 -16.91
CA SER A 18 5.90 3.91 -16.86
C SER A 18 4.61 3.16 -17.19
N TYR A 19 3.50 3.55 -16.58
CA TYR A 19 2.11 3.10 -16.83
C TYR A 19 1.58 3.41 -18.24
N SER A 20 2.43 3.79 -19.20
CA SER A 20 2.04 4.07 -20.58
C SER A 20 2.13 2.80 -21.44
N ASN A 21 0.97 2.36 -21.90
CA ASN A 21 0.75 1.41 -23.01
C ASN A 21 1.06 -0.08 -22.76
N CYS A 22 0.12 -0.78 -22.17
CA CYS A 22 0.05 -2.25 -22.14
C CYS A 22 -0.53 -2.85 -23.46
N TRP A 23 -0.09 -2.37 -24.64
CA TRP A 23 -0.47 -2.92 -25.95
C TRP A 23 0.74 -3.05 -26.87
N SER A 24 1.81 -3.73 -26.46
CA SER A 24 2.85 -4.17 -27.40
C SER A 24 3.43 -5.51 -26.98
N GLN A 25 3.18 -6.46 -27.80
CA GLN A 25 3.80 -7.72 -28.17
C GLN A 25 4.88 -8.33 -27.25
N GLN A 26 4.65 -9.61 -27.07
CA GLN A 26 5.45 -10.69 -26.49
C GLN A 26 6.86 -10.77 -27.04
N ASP A 27 7.81 -11.03 -26.14
CA ASP A 27 8.95 -11.90 -26.42
C ASP A 27 9.01 -13.00 -25.35
N GLU A 28 8.67 -14.21 -25.76
CA GLU A 28 8.90 -15.45 -25.05
C GLU A 28 10.40 -15.77 -25.16
N ALA A 29 11.16 -15.56 -24.12
CA ALA A 29 12.36 -16.36 -23.77
C ALA A 29 13.07 -15.75 -22.57
N THR A 30 12.87 -16.33 -21.41
CA THR A 30 13.88 -16.65 -20.37
C THR A 30 13.17 -16.92 -19.05
N VAL A 31 12.70 -18.13 -18.89
CA VAL A 31 12.34 -18.69 -17.58
C VAL A 31 13.63 -19.13 -16.90
N GLY A 32 14.33 -18.18 -16.30
CA GLY A 32 15.36 -18.43 -15.31
C GLY A 32 14.87 -17.82 -14.01
N ALA A 33 14.96 -18.52 -12.88
CA ALA A 33 14.48 -18.15 -11.56
C ALA A 33 14.94 -16.74 -11.15
N LYS A 34 14.27 -15.69 -11.65
CA LYS A 34 14.40 -14.32 -11.14
C LYS A 34 13.70 -14.29 -9.78
N LYS A 35 14.46 -13.98 -8.73
CA LYS A 35 13.97 -13.70 -7.38
C LYS A 35 12.78 -12.74 -7.51
N GLU A 36 11.59 -13.21 -7.16
CA GLU A 36 10.34 -12.49 -7.33
C GLU A 36 10.36 -11.18 -6.53
N LEU A 37 10.43 -10.05 -7.22
CA LEU A 37 10.38 -8.74 -6.57
C LEU A 37 8.97 -8.50 -6.06
N SER A 38 8.80 -8.51 -4.75
CA SER A 38 7.50 -8.33 -4.10
C SER A 38 7.00 -6.89 -4.27
N SER A 39 5.87 -6.71 -4.96
CA SER A 39 5.17 -5.41 -4.96
C SER A 39 4.42 -5.22 -3.63
N GLY A 40 4.16 -3.96 -3.23
CA GLY A 40 3.34 -3.67 -2.06
C GLY A 40 1.96 -4.31 -2.13
N LEU A 41 1.37 -4.40 -3.33
CA LEU A 41 0.08 -5.05 -3.57
C LEU A 41 0.15 -6.57 -3.35
N LEU A 42 1.21 -7.23 -3.83
CA LEU A 42 1.41 -8.66 -3.62
C LEU A 42 1.63 -8.98 -2.14
N ASN A 43 2.43 -8.19 -1.43
CA ASN A 43 2.62 -8.37 0.01
C ASN A 43 1.31 -8.17 0.77
N SER A 44 0.52 -7.15 0.42
CA SER A 44 -0.81 -6.91 0.99
C SER A 44 -1.73 -8.11 0.84
N ALA A 45 -1.80 -8.70 -0.35
CA ALA A 45 -2.61 -9.88 -0.61
C ALA A 45 -2.09 -11.11 0.15
N ARG A 46 -0.77 -11.37 0.13
CA ARG A 46 -0.14 -12.48 0.87
C ARG A 46 -0.43 -12.41 2.37
N PHE A 47 -0.29 -11.24 2.98
CA PHE A 47 -0.54 -11.08 4.42
C PHE A 47 -1.98 -11.41 4.81
N ILE A 48 -2.95 -11.08 3.97
CA ILE A 48 -4.35 -11.44 4.20
C ILE A 48 -4.56 -12.94 4.00
N VAL A 49 -4.03 -13.52 2.92
CA VAL A 49 -4.12 -14.95 2.65
C VAL A 49 -3.51 -15.77 3.79
N ASP A 50 -2.33 -15.41 4.28
CA ASP A 50 -1.67 -16.08 5.39
C ASP A 50 -2.48 -15.97 6.69
N MET A 51 -3.07 -14.80 6.95
CA MET A 51 -3.97 -14.59 8.08
C MET A 51 -5.20 -15.52 8.00
N LEU A 52 -5.84 -15.60 6.82
CA LEU A 52 -7.03 -16.42 6.61
C LEU A 52 -6.70 -17.92 6.69
N LYS A 53 -5.55 -18.36 6.16
CA LYS A 53 -5.04 -19.74 6.31
C LYS A 53 -4.84 -20.10 7.77
N HIS A 54 -4.25 -19.20 8.55
CA HIS A 54 -4.05 -19.39 9.97
C HIS A 54 -5.37 -19.59 10.73
N ASP A 55 -6.44 -18.94 10.29
CA ASP A 55 -7.79 -19.11 10.84
C ASP A 55 -8.56 -20.31 10.26
N GLY A 56 -7.89 -21.14 9.46
CA GLY A 56 -8.41 -22.39 8.90
C GLY A 56 -9.41 -22.17 7.76
N ILE A 57 -9.28 -21.09 7.00
CA ILE A 57 -9.99 -20.89 5.72
C ILE A 57 -9.16 -21.51 4.61
N ASP A 58 -9.81 -22.26 3.72
CA ASP A 58 -9.19 -22.76 2.49
C ASP A 58 -9.04 -21.56 1.54
N VAL A 59 -7.83 -21.06 1.37
CA VAL A 59 -7.56 -19.86 0.59
C VAL A 59 -6.26 -19.98 -0.20
N GLU A 60 -6.29 -19.55 -1.47
CA GLU A 60 -5.13 -19.51 -2.36
C GLU A 60 -4.95 -18.10 -2.97
N LEU A 61 -3.72 -17.80 -3.37
CA LEU A 61 -3.35 -16.59 -4.10
C LEU A 61 -2.70 -16.98 -5.42
N VAL A 62 -3.30 -16.54 -6.52
CA VAL A 62 -2.78 -16.77 -7.87
C VAL A 62 -2.49 -15.44 -8.57
N GLN A 63 -1.47 -15.44 -9.41
CA GLN A 63 -1.17 -14.34 -10.30
C GLN A 63 -1.56 -14.71 -11.73
N VAL A 64 -2.30 -13.85 -12.40
CA VAL A 64 -2.76 -14.06 -13.78
C VAL A 64 -2.25 -12.96 -14.71
N VAL A 65 -2.02 -13.28 -15.96
CA VAL A 65 -1.49 -12.34 -16.96
C VAL A 65 -2.57 -11.32 -17.36
N ASP A 66 -3.81 -11.78 -17.55
CA ASP A 66 -4.92 -10.96 -18.04
C ASP A 66 -6.28 -11.44 -17.54
N ASN A 67 -7.34 -10.73 -17.97
CA ASN A 67 -8.74 -11.06 -17.64
C ASN A 67 -9.19 -12.45 -18.12
N ASN A 68 -8.57 -13.00 -19.17
CA ASN A 68 -9.00 -14.27 -19.77
C ASN A 68 -8.48 -15.46 -18.98
N SER A 69 -7.38 -15.26 -18.26
CA SER A 69 -6.80 -16.29 -17.39
C SER A 69 -7.60 -16.51 -16.10
N ILE A 70 -8.52 -15.62 -15.71
CA ILE A 70 -9.33 -15.72 -14.49
C ILE A 70 -10.19 -16.99 -14.50
N ASP A 71 -10.90 -17.26 -15.59
CA ASP A 71 -11.79 -18.41 -15.73
C ASP A 71 -11.08 -19.74 -15.46
N LYS A 72 -9.88 -19.91 -16.00
CA LYS A 72 -9.07 -21.11 -15.80
C LYS A 72 -8.76 -21.34 -14.32
N GLU A 73 -8.32 -20.31 -13.60
CA GLU A 73 -7.96 -20.44 -12.20
C GLU A 73 -9.18 -20.73 -11.32
N VAL A 74 -10.32 -20.10 -11.62
CA VAL A 74 -11.58 -20.34 -10.92
C VAL A 74 -12.10 -21.76 -11.18
N ALA A 75 -12.03 -22.25 -12.42
CA ALA A 75 -12.44 -23.61 -12.77
C ALA A 75 -11.57 -24.67 -12.08
N LEU A 76 -10.27 -24.43 -11.95
CA LEU A 76 -9.33 -25.34 -11.27
C LEU A 76 -9.53 -25.36 -9.76
N TYR A 77 -9.60 -24.21 -9.12
CA TYR A 77 -9.68 -24.10 -7.66
C TYR A 77 -11.09 -24.30 -7.11
N LYS A 78 -12.14 -23.96 -7.89
CA LYS A 78 -13.56 -24.05 -7.53
C LYS A 78 -13.87 -23.29 -6.22
N PRO A 79 -13.61 -21.99 -6.15
CA PRO A 79 -13.86 -21.19 -4.97
C PRO A 79 -15.34 -20.85 -4.79
N ASP A 80 -15.75 -20.58 -3.55
CA ASP A 80 -17.02 -19.93 -3.23
C ASP A 80 -16.92 -18.40 -3.37
N VAL A 81 -15.75 -17.85 -3.06
CA VAL A 81 -15.47 -16.40 -3.12
C VAL A 81 -14.19 -16.16 -3.91
N VAL A 82 -14.24 -15.21 -4.83
CA VAL A 82 -13.06 -14.70 -5.55
C VAL A 82 -12.82 -13.25 -5.15
N VAL A 83 -11.60 -12.94 -4.72
CA VAL A 83 -11.14 -11.58 -4.45
C VAL A 83 -10.16 -11.16 -5.53
N ILE A 84 -10.54 -10.17 -6.32
CA ILE A 84 -9.68 -9.56 -7.36
C ILE A 84 -9.00 -8.34 -6.73
N GLU A 85 -7.68 -8.38 -6.65
CA GLU A 85 -6.87 -7.33 -6.06
C GLU A 85 -6.60 -6.22 -7.08
N ALA A 86 -7.01 -5.00 -6.74
CA ALA A 86 -6.96 -3.78 -7.53
C ALA A 86 -7.96 -3.70 -8.72
N LEU A 87 -8.02 -2.51 -9.32
CA LEU A 87 -8.95 -2.13 -10.39
C LEU A 87 -8.32 -2.40 -11.76
N TRP A 88 -8.48 -3.60 -12.32
CA TRP A 88 -7.90 -3.97 -13.61
C TRP A 88 -8.78 -4.87 -14.49
N VAL A 89 -9.83 -5.45 -13.94
CA VAL A 89 -10.78 -6.28 -14.67
C VAL A 89 -11.88 -5.39 -15.23
N VAL A 90 -12.08 -5.39 -16.54
CA VAL A 90 -13.16 -4.59 -17.16
C VAL A 90 -14.53 -5.08 -16.68
N PRO A 91 -15.48 -4.19 -16.36
CA PRO A 91 -16.78 -4.58 -15.80
C PRO A 91 -17.54 -5.59 -16.66
N SER A 92 -17.53 -5.46 -17.99
CA SER A 92 -18.20 -6.38 -18.92
C SER A 92 -17.68 -7.82 -18.83
N LYS A 93 -16.46 -8.04 -18.31
CA LYS A 93 -15.95 -9.40 -18.10
C LYS A 93 -16.82 -10.19 -17.11
N PHE A 94 -17.48 -9.52 -16.18
CA PHE A 94 -18.35 -10.16 -15.19
C PHE A 94 -19.62 -10.74 -15.82
N GLU A 95 -20.06 -10.28 -17.00
CA GLU A 95 -21.16 -10.92 -17.74
C GLU A 95 -20.81 -12.36 -18.13
N VAL A 96 -19.55 -12.57 -18.51
CA VAL A 96 -19.04 -13.91 -18.86
C VAL A 96 -18.77 -14.72 -17.60
N LEU A 97 -18.06 -14.14 -16.62
CA LEU A 97 -17.66 -14.86 -15.40
C LEU A 97 -18.86 -15.34 -14.58
N GLN A 98 -19.94 -14.55 -14.48
CA GLN A 98 -21.15 -14.96 -13.78
C GLN A 98 -21.91 -16.09 -14.48
N ARG A 99 -21.88 -16.14 -15.80
CA ARG A 99 -22.48 -17.27 -16.56
C ARG A 99 -21.70 -18.56 -16.39
N LEU A 100 -20.36 -18.48 -16.37
CA LEU A 100 -19.49 -19.63 -16.21
C LEU A 100 -19.45 -20.14 -14.76
N HIS A 101 -19.55 -19.22 -13.81
CA HIS A 101 -19.43 -19.47 -12.36
C HIS A 101 -20.57 -18.81 -11.57
N PRO A 102 -21.84 -19.28 -11.74
CA PRO A 102 -23.01 -18.58 -11.19
C PRO A 102 -23.08 -18.58 -9.67
N ASN A 103 -22.42 -19.51 -9.00
CA ASN A 103 -22.40 -19.64 -7.54
C ASN A 103 -21.25 -18.86 -6.87
N VAL A 104 -20.32 -18.33 -7.65
CA VAL A 104 -19.16 -17.60 -7.11
C VAL A 104 -19.55 -16.17 -6.72
N GLN A 105 -19.17 -15.77 -5.52
CA GLN A 105 -19.21 -14.37 -5.08
C GLN A 105 -17.92 -13.68 -5.47
N TRP A 106 -18.02 -12.53 -6.13
CA TRP A 106 -16.89 -11.75 -6.61
C TRP A 106 -16.70 -10.49 -5.79
N ILE A 107 -15.48 -10.22 -5.39
CA ILE A 107 -15.11 -9.00 -4.69
C ILE A 107 -13.96 -8.35 -5.48
N VAL A 108 -14.18 -7.17 -6.05
CA VAL A 108 -13.11 -6.34 -6.58
C VAL A 108 -12.65 -5.43 -5.45
N ARG A 109 -11.39 -5.56 -5.03
CA ARG A 109 -10.87 -4.83 -3.87
C ARG A 109 -9.99 -3.67 -4.32
N GLY A 110 -10.46 -2.44 -4.10
CA GLY A 110 -9.72 -1.21 -4.36
C GLY A 110 -8.62 -0.96 -3.33
N HIS A 111 -7.49 -0.44 -3.78
CA HIS A 111 -6.31 -0.11 -2.96
C HIS A 111 -5.95 1.38 -2.99
N SER A 112 -6.83 2.20 -3.54
CA SER A 112 -6.56 3.62 -3.77
C SER A 112 -7.68 4.47 -3.21
N GLU A 113 -7.32 5.62 -2.71
CA GLU A 113 -8.25 6.66 -2.30
C GLU A 113 -8.60 7.59 -3.46
N LEU A 114 -9.62 8.44 -3.30
CA LEU A 114 -10.11 9.32 -4.37
C LEU A 114 -9.02 10.20 -5.00
N PRO A 115 -8.05 10.79 -4.26
CA PRO A 115 -6.99 11.57 -4.90
C PRO A 115 -6.16 10.78 -5.90
N PHE A 116 -5.98 9.48 -5.69
CA PHE A 116 -5.31 8.60 -6.65
C PHE A 116 -6.27 8.17 -7.76
N LEU A 117 -7.51 7.77 -7.42
CA LEU A 117 -8.53 7.36 -8.39
C LEU A 117 -8.90 8.48 -9.37
N ALA A 118 -8.77 9.74 -8.96
CA ALA A 118 -8.96 10.90 -9.84
C ALA A 118 -7.99 10.95 -11.03
N GLN A 119 -6.86 10.24 -10.93
CA GLN A 119 -5.89 10.12 -12.03
C GLN A 119 -6.18 8.91 -12.94
N GLU A 120 -7.13 8.05 -12.55
CA GLU A 120 -7.58 6.87 -13.30
C GLU A 120 -8.94 7.17 -13.94
N GLY A 121 -8.97 7.60 -15.19
CA GLY A 121 -10.19 8.07 -15.88
C GLY A 121 -11.35 7.08 -15.96
N VAL A 122 -11.15 5.83 -15.60
CA VAL A 122 -12.19 4.76 -15.61
C VAL A 122 -12.73 4.39 -14.23
N ALA A 123 -12.08 4.82 -13.16
CA ALA A 123 -12.30 4.27 -11.81
C ALA A 123 -13.76 4.40 -11.35
N VAL A 124 -14.33 5.60 -11.39
CA VAL A 124 -15.71 5.84 -10.94
C VAL A 124 -16.70 5.07 -11.81
N SER A 125 -16.51 5.09 -13.14
CA SER A 125 -17.36 4.35 -14.08
C SER A 125 -17.33 2.85 -13.80
N TRP A 126 -16.17 2.26 -13.58
CA TRP A 126 -16.05 0.83 -13.31
C TRP A 126 -16.65 0.45 -11.96
N ILE A 127 -16.38 1.21 -10.92
CA ILE A 127 -16.94 0.95 -9.57
C ILE A 127 -18.47 0.94 -9.62
N THR A 128 -19.08 1.93 -10.28
CA THR A 128 -20.54 2.02 -10.40
C THR A 128 -21.14 0.90 -11.26
N GLN A 129 -20.39 0.36 -12.21
CA GLN A 129 -20.80 -0.81 -13.01
C GLN A 129 -20.63 -2.12 -12.26
N TYR A 130 -19.53 -2.36 -11.53
CA TYR A 130 -19.34 -3.60 -10.76
C TYR A 130 -20.50 -3.88 -9.83
N VAL A 131 -20.96 -2.88 -9.11
CA VAL A 131 -22.02 -3.05 -8.11
C VAL A 131 -23.39 -3.39 -8.70
N GLN A 132 -23.59 -3.22 -10.02
CA GLN A 132 -24.83 -3.61 -10.71
C GLN A 132 -24.94 -5.12 -10.85
N TYR A 133 -23.82 -5.83 -10.95
CA TYR A 133 -23.84 -7.27 -11.05
C TYR A 133 -24.27 -7.91 -9.73
N GLN A 134 -25.16 -8.90 -9.78
CA GLN A 134 -25.77 -9.50 -8.58
C GLN A 134 -24.71 -10.05 -7.61
N ASN A 135 -23.76 -10.81 -8.12
CA ASN A 135 -22.75 -11.52 -7.31
C ASN A 135 -21.41 -10.74 -7.22
N VAL A 136 -21.38 -9.46 -7.57
CA VAL A 136 -20.16 -8.64 -7.53
C VAL A 136 -20.32 -7.56 -6.47
N LYS A 137 -19.26 -7.40 -5.66
CA LYS A 137 -19.10 -6.33 -4.68
C LYS A 137 -17.81 -5.56 -5.04
N PHE A 138 -17.78 -4.27 -4.68
CA PHE A 138 -16.55 -3.49 -4.72
C PHE A 138 -16.14 -3.17 -3.28
N ALA A 139 -15.02 -3.70 -2.83
CA ALA A 139 -14.52 -3.43 -1.48
C ALA A 139 -13.49 -2.31 -1.48
N ALA A 140 -13.53 -1.44 -0.47
CA ALA A 140 -12.49 -0.46 -0.20
C ALA A 140 -11.64 -0.89 0.99
N ASN A 141 -10.37 -0.48 1.01
CA ASN A 141 -9.40 -0.90 2.01
C ASN A 141 -9.06 0.16 3.06
N SER A 142 -9.66 1.35 3.02
CA SER A 142 -9.58 2.40 4.04
C SER A 142 -10.95 2.92 4.45
N GLU A 143 -11.06 3.54 5.62
CA GLU A 143 -12.32 4.13 6.10
C GLU A 143 -12.76 5.31 5.24
N HIS A 144 -11.81 6.13 4.78
CA HIS A 144 -12.10 7.25 3.88
C HIS A 144 -12.64 6.75 2.55
N SER A 145 -11.93 5.82 1.89
CA SER A 145 -12.36 5.26 0.61
C SER A 145 -13.74 4.60 0.68
N VAL A 146 -14.02 3.80 1.71
CA VAL A 146 -15.31 3.13 1.81
C VAL A 146 -16.46 4.11 1.96
N ARG A 147 -16.27 5.18 2.74
CA ARG A 147 -17.25 6.25 2.89
C ARG A 147 -17.52 6.94 1.55
N ASP A 148 -16.47 7.37 0.89
CA ASP A 148 -16.58 8.15 -0.34
C ASP A 148 -17.14 7.31 -1.51
N ILE A 149 -16.72 6.07 -1.64
CA ILE A 149 -17.26 5.14 -2.65
C ILE A 149 -18.73 4.81 -2.38
N ARG A 150 -19.15 4.67 -1.12
CA ARG A 150 -20.58 4.51 -0.78
C ARG A 150 -21.41 5.72 -1.19
N ILE A 151 -20.88 6.93 -1.07
CA ILE A 151 -21.53 8.15 -1.57
C ILE A 151 -21.68 8.09 -3.09
N ILE A 152 -20.62 7.75 -3.82
CA ILE A 152 -20.62 7.61 -5.29
C ILE A 152 -21.65 6.55 -5.72
N VAL A 153 -21.63 5.37 -5.10
CA VAL A 153 -22.55 4.28 -5.44
C VAL A 153 -24.00 4.65 -5.10
N LYS A 154 -24.25 5.34 -3.99
CA LYS A 154 -25.60 5.82 -3.63
C LYS A 154 -26.09 6.88 -4.59
N ALA A 155 -25.25 7.81 -5.03
CA ALA A 155 -25.60 8.82 -6.01
C ALA A 155 -25.93 8.19 -7.38
N ALA A 156 -25.20 7.18 -7.80
CA ALA A 156 -25.47 6.42 -9.03
C ALA A 156 -26.71 5.52 -8.92
N ASN A 157 -27.18 5.20 -7.70
CA ASN A 157 -28.32 4.31 -7.42
C ASN A 157 -29.28 4.95 -6.41
N PRO A 158 -30.01 6.03 -6.76
CA PRO A 158 -30.83 6.78 -5.81
C PRO A 158 -31.91 5.96 -5.09
N THR A 159 -32.41 4.90 -5.75
CA THR A 159 -33.45 4.01 -5.22
C THR A 159 -32.95 2.96 -4.22
N TRP A 160 -31.64 2.71 -4.18
CA TRP A 160 -31.10 1.72 -3.26
C TRP A 160 -31.18 2.19 -1.81
N SER A 161 -31.54 1.29 -0.88
CA SER A 161 -31.39 1.56 0.54
C SER A 161 -29.91 1.69 0.91
N TYR A 162 -29.61 2.39 2.00
CA TYR A 162 -28.23 2.48 2.48
C TYR A 162 -27.66 1.11 2.87
N ALA A 163 -28.51 0.21 3.39
CA ALA A 163 -28.13 -1.17 3.69
C ALA A 163 -27.64 -1.90 2.43
N LYS A 164 -28.31 -1.71 1.28
CA LYS A 164 -27.88 -2.29 0.00
C LYS A 164 -26.53 -1.71 -0.47
N VAL A 165 -26.33 -0.42 -0.29
CA VAL A 165 -25.04 0.22 -0.61
C VAL A 165 -23.91 -0.36 0.27
N VAL A 166 -24.14 -0.52 1.57
CA VAL A 166 -23.17 -1.12 2.50
C VAL A 166 -22.86 -2.57 2.13
N GLU A 167 -23.87 -3.36 1.76
CA GLU A 167 -23.69 -4.73 1.28
C GLU A 167 -22.81 -4.80 0.02
N LYS A 168 -23.03 -3.88 -0.93
CA LYS A 168 -22.31 -3.82 -2.21
C LYS A 168 -20.92 -3.20 -2.09
N VAL A 169 -20.70 -2.37 -1.05
CA VAL A 169 -19.42 -1.70 -0.80
C VAL A 169 -18.92 -2.01 0.62
N PRO A 170 -18.43 -3.25 0.87
CA PRO A 170 -17.84 -3.62 2.16
C PRO A 170 -16.50 -2.94 2.41
N TYR A 171 -16.16 -2.75 3.69
CA TYR A 171 -14.84 -2.32 4.14
C TYR A 171 -13.96 -3.54 4.41
N LEU A 172 -12.93 -3.73 3.59
CA LEU A 172 -11.97 -4.84 3.71
C LEU A 172 -10.54 -4.28 3.78
N PRO A 173 -10.09 -3.87 4.98
CA PRO A 173 -8.80 -3.22 5.16
C PRO A 173 -7.63 -4.17 4.93
N ASN A 174 -6.45 -3.58 4.74
CA ASN A 174 -5.20 -4.32 4.71
C ASN A 174 -4.92 -4.94 6.09
N TYR A 175 -4.34 -6.12 6.08
CA TYR A 175 -3.76 -6.75 7.25
C TYR A 175 -2.24 -6.71 7.14
N TYR A 176 -1.55 -6.56 8.28
CA TYR A 176 -0.10 -6.64 8.36
C TYR A 176 0.30 -7.63 9.47
N PRO A 177 1.24 -8.57 9.24
CA PRO A 177 1.67 -9.55 10.24
C PRO A 177 2.56 -8.89 11.29
N HIS A 178 1.95 -8.17 12.23
CA HIS A 178 2.60 -7.34 13.25
C HIS A 178 3.45 -8.11 14.28
N HIS A 179 3.44 -9.44 14.24
CA HIS A 179 4.27 -10.32 15.08
C HIS A 179 5.66 -10.64 14.49
N ILE A 180 5.93 -10.20 13.26
CA ILE A 180 7.26 -10.38 12.63
C ILE A 180 8.31 -9.70 13.50
N ARG A 181 9.42 -10.40 13.76
CA ARG A 181 10.57 -9.84 14.46
C ARG A 181 11.69 -9.55 13.48
N VAL A 182 12.12 -8.30 13.45
CA VAL A 182 13.27 -7.87 12.67
C VAL A 182 14.43 -7.66 13.62
N PRO A 183 15.57 -8.37 13.45
CA PRO A 183 16.73 -8.16 14.30
C PRO A 183 17.24 -6.72 14.19
N ALA A 184 17.35 -6.03 15.32
CA ALA A 184 17.88 -4.67 15.35
C ALA A 184 19.36 -4.66 14.98
N VAL A 185 19.75 -3.78 14.07
CA VAL A 185 21.17 -3.53 13.76
C VAL A 185 21.70 -2.51 14.78
N LYS A 186 22.81 -2.86 15.44
CA LYS A 186 23.51 -1.91 16.33
C LYS A 186 24.10 -0.79 15.46
N LYS A 187 23.63 0.44 15.67
CA LYS A 187 24.22 1.64 15.04
C LYS A 187 25.46 2.07 15.80
N LYS A 188 26.44 2.65 15.10
CA LYS A 188 27.58 3.33 15.76
C LYS A 188 27.06 4.60 16.42
N PRO A 189 27.43 4.87 17.69
CA PRO A 189 26.86 5.97 18.47
C PRO A 189 27.13 7.38 17.92
N GLU A 190 28.26 7.57 17.22
CA GLU A 190 28.72 8.87 16.73
C GLU A 190 28.88 8.83 15.21
N SER A 191 27.81 9.07 14.48
CA SER A 191 27.87 9.27 13.05
C SER A 191 27.69 10.75 12.72
N LYS A 192 28.59 11.27 11.85
CA LYS A 192 28.40 12.59 11.22
C LYS A 192 27.20 12.62 10.26
N PHE A 193 26.59 11.47 10.03
CA PHE A 193 25.44 11.33 9.14
C PHE A 193 24.16 11.06 9.93
N VAL A 194 23.05 11.49 9.37
CA VAL A 194 21.70 11.05 9.75
C VAL A 194 21.04 10.40 8.56
N ASP A 195 20.53 9.17 8.76
CA ASP A 195 19.88 8.36 7.73
C ASP A 195 18.36 8.52 7.82
N VAL A 196 17.76 9.18 6.85
CA VAL A 196 16.32 9.39 6.79
C VAL A 196 15.74 8.63 5.61
N ALA A 197 14.78 7.73 5.91
CA ALA A 197 14.07 6.95 4.90
C ALA A 197 12.84 7.71 4.39
N CYS A 198 12.67 7.77 3.07
CA CYS A 198 11.44 8.17 2.40
C CYS A 198 11.21 7.20 1.22
N PHE A 199 10.83 5.98 1.55
CA PHE A 199 10.68 4.89 0.59
C PHE A 199 9.29 4.87 -0.05
N GLY A 200 9.17 4.10 -1.12
CA GLY A 200 7.97 3.91 -1.93
C GLY A 200 8.20 4.33 -3.37
N ALA A 201 7.21 4.07 -4.22
CA ALA A 201 7.26 4.53 -5.60
C ALA A 201 7.33 6.05 -5.66
N ILE A 202 8.15 6.59 -6.57
CA ILE A 202 8.25 8.03 -6.75
C ILE A 202 7.04 8.50 -7.55
N ARG A 203 6.24 9.38 -6.95
CA ARG A 203 5.06 9.99 -7.54
C ARG A 203 4.60 11.21 -6.73
N PRO A 204 3.88 12.20 -7.34
CA PRO A 204 3.47 13.43 -6.67
C PRO A 204 2.72 13.20 -5.34
N LEU A 205 1.77 12.26 -5.30
CA LEU A 205 0.97 11.97 -4.10
C LEU A 205 1.78 11.41 -2.91
N LYS A 206 3.01 10.94 -3.14
CA LYS A 206 3.91 10.51 -2.06
C LYS A 206 4.68 11.65 -1.41
N ASN A 207 4.61 12.85 -1.97
CA ASN A 207 5.11 14.09 -1.35
C ASN A 207 6.61 14.06 -0.98
N GLN A 208 7.44 13.34 -1.75
CA GLN A 208 8.85 13.17 -1.40
C GLN A 208 9.63 14.48 -1.33
N LEU A 209 9.26 15.49 -2.14
CA LEU A 209 10.01 16.75 -2.20
C LEU A 209 9.89 17.57 -0.90
N ILE A 210 8.69 17.74 -0.35
CA ILE A 210 8.49 18.44 0.93
C ILE A 210 9.19 17.68 2.06
N GLN A 211 9.07 16.36 2.06
CA GLN A 211 9.76 15.51 3.05
C GLN A 211 11.29 15.60 2.94
N ALA A 212 11.83 15.78 1.74
CA ALA A 212 13.27 16.00 1.55
C ALA A 212 13.72 17.38 2.09
N VAL A 213 12.94 18.44 1.82
CA VAL A 213 13.20 19.78 2.38
C VAL A 213 13.20 19.73 3.90
N ALA A 214 12.19 19.14 4.52
CA ALA A 214 12.12 18.97 5.97
C ALA A 214 13.30 18.15 6.53
N ALA A 215 13.70 17.07 5.84
CA ALA A 215 14.83 16.25 6.26
C ALA A 215 16.17 17.00 6.18
N ILE A 216 16.36 17.87 5.19
CA ILE A 216 17.54 18.76 5.07
C ILE A 216 17.58 19.71 6.27
N GLU A 217 16.50 20.40 6.56
CA GLU A 217 16.43 21.33 7.69
C GLU A 217 16.66 20.60 9.01
N TYR A 218 16.03 19.43 9.21
CA TYR A 218 16.30 18.59 10.37
C TYR A 218 17.79 18.26 10.53
N ALA A 219 18.47 17.87 9.44
CA ALA A 219 19.88 17.52 9.47
C ALA A 219 20.76 18.73 9.79
N ASN A 220 20.43 19.92 9.26
CA ASN A 220 21.10 21.19 9.58
C ASN A 220 21.01 21.51 11.07
N LEU A 221 19.81 21.41 11.66
CA LEU A 221 19.58 21.62 13.09
C LEU A 221 20.32 20.61 13.97
N GLU A 222 20.57 19.40 13.46
CA GLU A 222 21.38 18.38 14.13
C GLU A 222 22.89 18.56 13.93
N GLY A 223 23.33 19.48 13.09
CA GLY A 223 24.74 19.62 12.70
C GLY A 223 25.27 18.38 11.98
N LYS A 224 24.44 17.67 11.21
CA LYS A 224 24.78 16.43 10.53
C LYS A 224 24.62 16.51 9.02
N ILE A 225 25.26 15.62 8.31
CA ILE A 225 25.05 15.41 6.88
C ILE A 225 23.89 14.43 6.70
N LEU A 226 22.83 14.85 5.99
CA LEU A 226 21.73 13.97 5.63
C LEU A 226 22.13 12.95 4.60
N ARG A 227 21.72 11.70 4.79
CA ARG A 227 21.56 10.70 3.73
C ARG A 227 20.05 10.43 3.61
N PHE A 228 19.47 10.91 2.52
CA PHE A 228 18.05 10.75 2.25
C PHE A 228 17.85 9.52 1.35
N HIS A 229 17.23 8.48 1.90
CA HIS A 229 17.09 7.19 1.25
C HIS A 229 15.74 7.07 0.56
N THR A 230 15.73 6.76 -0.74
CA THR A 230 14.51 6.58 -1.54
C THR A 230 14.62 5.43 -2.54
N ASN A 231 13.48 4.95 -3.08
CA ASN A 231 13.47 3.98 -4.18
C ASN A 231 13.43 4.73 -5.52
N ALA A 232 14.51 4.70 -6.28
CA ALA A 232 14.61 5.42 -7.56
C ALA A 232 14.32 4.56 -8.79
N THR A 233 14.20 3.24 -8.65
CA THR A 233 13.92 2.32 -9.78
C THR A 233 12.44 2.11 -10.07
N ARG A 234 11.56 2.65 -9.22
CA ARG A 234 10.13 2.61 -9.44
C ARG A 234 9.56 4.03 -9.45
N VAL A 235 9.49 4.59 -10.63
CA VAL A 235 8.89 5.90 -10.90
C VAL A 235 7.53 5.65 -11.53
N GLU A 236 6.48 6.13 -10.88
CA GLU A 236 5.09 5.98 -11.34
C GLU A 236 4.61 7.32 -11.91
N THR A 237 3.48 7.34 -12.57
CA THR A 237 2.82 8.47 -13.23
C THR A 237 3.27 9.85 -12.73
N GLN A 238 3.89 10.66 -13.59
CA GLN A 238 4.46 12.01 -13.29
C GLN A 238 5.57 12.01 -12.22
N GLY A 239 6.07 10.86 -11.80
CA GLY A 239 7.12 10.73 -10.80
C GLY A 239 8.48 11.18 -11.31
N GLU A 240 8.72 11.18 -12.63
CA GLU A 240 9.97 11.65 -13.23
C GLU A 240 10.26 13.12 -12.88
N SER A 241 9.23 13.96 -12.81
CA SER A 241 9.39 15.35 -12.39
C SER A 241 9.77 15.45 -10.91
N VAL A 242 9.19 14.59 -10.05
CA VAL A 242 9.55 14.52 -8.63
C VAL A 242 10.99 14.07 -8.46
N LEU A 243 11.42 13.02 -9.18
CA LEU A 243 12.80 12.51 -9.09
C LEU A 243 13.81 13.56 -9.54
N ARG A 244 13.59 14.24 -10.68
CA ARG A 244 14.47 15.32 -11.16
C ARG A 244 14.59 16.46 -10.16
N ASN A 245 13.49 16.87 -9.52
CA ASN A 245 13.51 17.90 -8.48
C ASN A 245 14.27 17.45 -7.22
N LEU A 246 14.14 16.19 -6.82
CA LEU A 246 14.95 15.63 -5.73
C LEU A 246 16.44 15.64 -6.07
N GLU A 247 16.83 15.19 -7.26
CA GLU A 247 18.21 15.19 -7.71
C GLU A 247 18.79 16.61 -7.71
N ALA A 248 18.09 17.57 -8.32
CA ALA A 248 18.53 18.98 -8.34
C ALA A 248 18.64 19.59 -6.93
N LEU A 249 17.68 19.25 -6.02
CA LEU A 249 17.73 19.72 -4.63
C LEU A 249 19.00 19.23 -3.92
N PHE A 250 19.35 17.95 -4.07
CA PHE A 250 20.51 17.38 -3.39
C PHE A 250 21.84 17.78 -4.04
N GLU A 251 21.89 18.00 -5.34
CA GLU A 251 23.06 18.56 -6.03
C GLU A 251 23.45 19.96 -5.52
N ALA A 252 22.45 20.74 -5.06
CA ALA A 252 22.66 22.10 -4.52
C ALA A 252 23.05 22.11 -3.04
N THR A 253 23.20 20.95 -2.37
CA THR A 253 23.44 20.86 -0.92
C THR A 253 24.61 19.94 -0.59
N PRO A 254 25.20 20.01 0.63
CA PRO A 254 26.21 19.06 1.09
C PRO A 254 25.63 17.69 1.47
N HIS A 255 24.30 17.52 1.40
CA HIS A 255 23.58 16.31 1.75
C HIS A 255 23.56 15.30 0.60
N GLN A 256 23.12 14.08 0.86
CA GLN A 256 23.22 12.97 -0.10
C GLN A 256 21.83 12.36 -0.38
N LEU A 257 21.48 12.23 -1.65
CA LEU A 257 20.35 11.42 -2.10
C LEU A 257 20.83 9.98 -2.35
N ILE A 258 20.36 9.03 -1.54
CA ILE A 258 20.72 7.61 -1.65
C ILE A 258 19.59 6.88 -2.37
N LYS A 259 19.85 6.50 -3.61
CA LYS A 259 18.89 5.82 -4.48
C LYS A 259 19.04 4.32 -4.34
N HIS A 260 17.95 3.63 -3.93
CA HIS A 260 17.89 2.19 -3.80
C HIS A 260 17.11 1.55 -4.95
N SER A 261 17.56 0.39 -5.39
CA SER A 261 16.76 -0.49 -6.24
C SER A 261 15.61 -1.12 -5.43
N TRP A 262 14.58 -1.57 -6.14
CA TRP A 262 13.52 -2.36 -5.53
C TRP A 262 14.09 -3.71 -5.07
N MET A 263 13.71 -4.17 -3.89
CA MET A 263 14.29 -5.35 -3.26
C MET A 263 13.22 -6.23 -2.61
N PRO A 264 13.50 -7.51 -2.32
CA PRO A 264 12.61 -8.38 -1.55
C PRO A 264 12.29 -7.79 -0.18
N HIS A 265 11.07 -8.05 0.33
CA HIS A 265 10.55 -7.45 1.57
C HIS A 265 11.47 -7.70 2.79
N GLU A 266 12.04 -8.90 2.90
CA GLU A 266 12.98 -9.25 3.99
C GLU A 266 14.26 -8.40 3.97
N GLU A 267 14.81 -8.15 2.79
CA GLU A 267 15.99 -7.32 2.60
C GLU A 267 15.66 -5.84 2.89
N PHE A 268 14.47 -5.42 2.48
CA PHE A 268 13.96 -4.09 2.78
C PHE A 268 13.80 -3.85 4.29
N LEU A 269 13.24 -4.79 5.03
CA LEU A 269 13.16 -4.70 6.49
C LEU A 269 14.55 -4.58 7.15
N LYS A 270 15.54 -5.33 6.66
CA LYS A 270 16.94 -5.21 7.12
C LYS A 270 17.53 -3.83 6.81
N LEU A 271 17.23 -3.27 5.62
CA LEU A 271 17.64 -1.91 5.26
C LEU A 271 17.00 -0.88 6.18
N LEU A 272 15.70 -0.99 6.45
CA LEU A 272 14.97 -0.06 7.33
C LEU A 272 15.59 0.00 8.73
N THR A 273 16.06 -1.12 9.32
CA THR A 273 16.65 -1.10 10.66
C THR A 273 17.89 -0.21 10.76
N ARG A 274 18.49 0.21 9.63
CA ARG A 274 19.64 1.10 9.58
C ARG A 274 19.25 2.58 9.58
N MET A 275 17.99 2.90 9.37
CA MET A 275 17.50 4.27 9.30
C MET A 275 17.34 4.89 10.71
N ASP A 276 17.54 6.19 10.81
CA ASP A 276 17.32 6.94 12.05
C ASP A 276 15.87 7.34 12.21
N ILE A 277 15.25 7.75 11.09
CA ILE A 277 13.83 8.15 11.00
C ILE A 277 13.28 7.66 9.66
N SER A 278 12.01 7.28 9.64
CA SER A 278 11.23 7.02 8.43
C SER A 278 10.18 8.09 8.22
N LEU A 279 10.07 8.59 7.00
CA LEU A 279 9.06 9.57 6.58
C LEU A 279 8.05 8.92 5.64
N CYS A 280 6.77 9.13 5.95
CA CYS A 280 5.62 8.70 5.15
C CYS A 280 4.53 9.79 5.15
N VAL A 281 4.92 11.06 4.91
CA VAL A 281 4.01 12.22 4.93
C VAL A 281 3.42 12.42 3.53
N SER A 282 2.63 11.43 3.10
CA SER A 282 1.98 11.39 1.78
C SER A 282 0.67 12.17 1.78
N PHE A 283 0.29 12.75 0.63
CA PHE A 283 -1.01 13.41 0.43
C PHE A 283 -2.18 12.42 0.38
N SER A 284 -1.93 11.16 0.09
CA SER A 284 -2.96 10.13 0.02
C SER A 284 -2.38 8.74 0.28
N GLU A 285 -2.99 8.02 1.22
CA GLU A 285 -2.64 6.64 1.59
C GLU A 285 -3.89 5.88 2.01
N SER A 286 -4.14 4.74 1.40
CA SER A 286 -5.18 3.83 1.88
C SER A 286 -4.67 2.85 2.95
N PHE A 287 -3.40 2.48 2.87
CA PHE A 287 -2.62 1.75 3.87
C PHE A 287 -1.14 1.84 3.52
N CYS A 288 -0.36 2.48 4.33
CA CYS A 288 1.07 2.61 4.11
C CYS A 288 1.83 1.40 4.66
N ILE A 289 2.18 0.43 3.80
CA ILE A 289 2.98 -0.75 4.20
C ILE A 289 4.33 -0.30 4.78
N ILE A 290 4.98 0.72 4.21
CA ILE A 290 6.28 1.22 4.68
C ILE A 290 6.19 1.76 6.10
N ALA A 291 5.06 2.38 6.47
CA ALA A 291 4.82 2.79 7.84
C ALA A 291 4.73 1.59 8.80
N ALA A 292 4.01 0.55 8.39
CA ALA A 292 3.93 -0.70 9.15
C ALA A 292 5.30 -1.38 9.27
N ASP A 293 6.06 -1.46 8.16
CA ASP A 293 7.43 -1.98 8.13
C ASP A 293 8.36 -1.19 9.08
N SER A 294 8.25 0.14 9.09
CA SER A 294 9.05 1.01 9.97
C SER A 294 8.73 0.77 11.46
N ILE A 295 7.45 0.61 11.79
CA ILE A 295 7.01 0.28 13.15
C ILE A 295 7.60 -1.06 13.60
N ILE A 296 7.52 -2.08 12.76
CA ILE A 296 8.02 -3.44 13.06
C ILE A 296 9.55 -3.48 13.11
N ALA A 297 10.22 -2.74 12.22
CA ALA A 297 11.68 -2.56 12.28
C ALA A 297 12.14 -1.72 13.48
N GLY A 298 11.21 -1.15 14.24
CA GLY A 298 11.51 -0.31 15.42
C GLY A 298 12.12 1.04 15.05
N VAL A 299 11.93 1.52 13.82
CA VAL A 299 12.38 2.84 13.35
C VAL A 299 11.34 3.88 13.71
N PRO A 300 11.71 5.04 14.28
CA PRO A 300 10.81 6.15 14.48
C PRO A 300 10.19 6.59 13.15
N ILE A 301 8.89 6.89 13.17
CA ILE A 301 8.17 7.28 11.95
C ILE A 301 7.45 8.61 12.16
N VAL A 302 7.50 9.44 11.11
CA VAL A 302 6.63 10.59 10.91
C VAL A 302 5.83 10.34 9.64
N GLY A 303 4.51 10.40 9.73
CA GLY A 303 3.59 10.16 8.62
C GLY A 303 2.52 11.23 8.54
N SER A 304 1.63 11.13 7.55
CA SER A 304 0.44 11.98 7.47
C SER A 304 -0.73 11.39 8.25
N SER A 305 -1.80 12.17 8.42
CA SER A 305 -3.08 11.73 8.99
C SER A 305 -3.78 10.64 8.16
N GLU A 306 -3.38 10.47 6.89
CA GLU A 306 -3.86 9.41 6.00
C GLU A 306 -3.52 8.00 6.52
N ILE A 307 -2.53 7.90 7.41
CA ILE A 307 -2.12 6.62 8.00
C ILE A 307 -2.84 6.43 9.33
N GLU A 308 -4.03 5.83 9.28
CA GLU A 308 -4.98 5.72 10.38
C GLU A 308 -4.42 5.07 11.66
N PHE A 309 -3.43 4.18 11.54
CA PHE A 309 -2.85 3.48 12.69
C PHE A 309 -1.69 4.24 13.37
N LEU A 310 -1.26 5.39 12.84
CA LEU A 310 -0.30 6.24 13.53
C LEU A 310 -0.97 7.10 14.60
N THR A 311 -0.28 7.26 15.75
CA THR A 311 -0.70 8.25 16.73
C THR A 311 -0.58 9.67 16.15
N SER A 312 -1.49 10.59 16.53
CA SER A 312 -1.45 11.99 16.12
C SER A 312 -0.12 12.71 16.45
N TRP A 313 0.61 12.21 17.45
CA TRP A 313 1.94 12.70 17.79
C TRP A 313 3.00 12.40 16.72
N SER A 314 2.79 11.36 15.90
CA SER A 314 3.64 11.00 14.76
C SER A 314 3.08 11.49 13.43
N GLN A 315 1.91 12.13 13.41
CA GLN A 315 1.30 12.67 12.20
C GLN A 315 1.71 14.14 12.02
N ALA A 316 2.09 14.49 10.78
CA ALA A 316 2.45 15.84 10.37
C ALA A 316 1.53 16.33 9.25
N ASP A 317 1.39 17.64 9.13
CA ASP A 317 0.73 18.28 7.99
C ASP A 317 1.53 18.01 6.72
N THR A 318 0.84 17.59 5.66
CA THR A 318 1.46 17.23 4.38
C THR A 318 1.98 18.44 3.60
N THR A 319 1.54 19.64 3.93
CA THR A 319 1.89 20.88 3.24
C THR A 319 2.85 21.77 4.05
N ASP A 320 3.16 21.38 5.29
CA ASP A 320 3.98 22.14 6.20
C ASP A 320 5.29 21.38 6.53
N SER A 321 6.40 21.85 5.94
CA SER A 321 7.72 21.28 6.20
C SER A 321 8.18 21.52 7.65
N ASP A 322 7.79 22.62 8.27
CA ASP A 322 8.17 22.93 9.64
C ASP A 322 7.50 21.99 10.64
N ASP A 323 6.21 21.63 10.43
CA ASP A 323 5.56 20.62 11.26
C ASP A 323 6.22 19.25 11.11
N ILE A 324 6.66 18.88 9.89
CA ILE A 324 7.43 17.64 9.67
C ILE A 324 8.73 17.69 10.49
N VAL A 325 9.50 18.78 10.42
CA VAL A 325 10.74 18.98 11.19
C VAL A 325 10.47 18.86 12.68
N MET A 326 9.42 19.53 13.19
CA MET A 326 9.06 19.48 14.60
C MET A 326 8.71 18.06 15.08
N LYS A 327 8.03 17.26 14.24
CA LYS A 327 7.77 15.84 14.54
C LYS A 327 9.06 15.01 14.52
N MET A 328 9.97 15.27 13.58
CA MET A 328 11.29 14.60 13.55
C MET A 328 12.10 14.92 14.79
N LEU A 329 12.15 16.17 15.23
CA LEU A 329 12.85 16.60 16.44
C LEU A 329 12.35 15.90 17.71
N LYS A 330 11.06 15.58 17.81
CA LYS A 330 10.51 14.80 18.95
C LYS A 330 11.14 13.42 19.09
N THR A 331 11.69 12.86 18.02
CA THR A 331 12.36 11.54 18.06
C THR A 331 13.77 11.61 18.71
N ARG A 332 14.30 12.81 19.01
CA ARG A 332 15.59 12.99 19.71
C ARG A 332 15.50 12.59 21.18
N ASP A 333 14.40 12.98 21.83
CA ASP A 333 14.17 12.58 23.22
C ASP A 333 13.89 11.07 23.26
N TRP A 334 14.75 10.32 23.95
CA TRP A 334 14.66 8.86 24.00
C TRP A 334 13.36 8.37 24.63
N ARG A 335 12.77 9.16 25.58
CA ARG A 335 11.50 8.81 26.26
C ARG A 335 10.34 8.99 25.29
N LEU A 336 10.28 10.11 24.58
CA LEU A 336 9.27 10.35 23.55
C LEU A 336 9.39 9.32 22.43
N LYS A 337 10.61 9.08 21.94
CA LYS A 337 10.89 8.03 20.95
C LYS A 337 10.37 6.67 21.36
N ALA A 338 10.63 6.25 22.62
CA ALA A 338 10.14 5.00 23.15
C ALA A 338 8.60 4.96 23.25
N ALA A 339 7.99 6.05 23.74
CA ALA A 339 6.55 6.19 23.85
C ALA A 339 5.86 6.13 22.45
N LEU A 340 6.38 6.85 21.47
CA LEU A 340 5.86 6.86 20.10
C LEU A 340 5.92 5.48 19.45
N LYS A 341 7.02 4.74 19.64
CA LYS A 341 7.12 3.35 19.15
C LYS A 341 6.04 2.45 19.74
N VAL A 342 5.79 2.55 21.04
CA VAL A 342 4.75 1.74 21.71
C VAL A 342 3.35 2.14 21.21
N LEU A 343 3.08 3.44 21.09
CA LEU A 343 1.78 3.93 20.64
C LEU A 343 1.48 3.53 19.19
N ASN A 344 2.44 3.73 18.28
CA ASN A 344 2.29 3.35 16.88
C ASN A 344 2.14 1.83 16.72
N TYR A 345 2.90 1.04 17.48
CA TYR A 345 2.74 -0.42 17.47
C TYR A 345 1.35 -0.85 17.95
N ARG A 346 0.83 -0.23 19.01
CA ARG A 346 -0.54 -0.50 19.50
C ARG A 346 -1.59 -0.12 18.46
N GLY A 347 -1.41 1.01 17.78
CA GLY A 347 -2.29 1.44 16.70
C GLY A 347 -2.30 0.44 15.54
N LEU A 348 -1.13 0.03 15.06
CA LEU A 348 -0.99 -0.99 14.01
C LEU A 348 -1.63 -2.33 14.42
N LYS A 349 -1.38 -2.79 15.65
CA LYS A 349 -1.96 -4.03 16.18
C LYS A 349 -3.49 -3.94 16.22
N SER A 350 -4.04 -2.84 16.74
CA SER A 350 -5.51 -2.61 16.78
C SER A 350 -6.12 -2.61 15.38
N HIS A 351 -5.47 -1.93 14.41
CA HIS A 351 -5.90 -1.96 13.01
C HIS A 351 -5.92 -3.39 12.45
N CYS A 352 -4.88 -4.18 12.70
CA CYS A 352 -4.80 -5.57 12.23
C CYS A 352 -5.87 -6.47 12.86
N GLU A 353 -6.15 -6.30 14.15
CA GLU A 353 -7.22 -7.04 14.82
C GLU A 353 -8.61 -6.68 14.26
N LYS A 354 -8.86 -5.39 13.97
CA LYS A 354 -10.06 -4.91 13.27
C LYS A 354 -10.16 -5.49 11.87
N ALA A 355 -9.06 -5.42 11.10
CA ALA A 355 -9.00 -5.97 9.76
C ALA A 355 -9.36 -7.46 9.74
N LYS A 356 -8.76 -8.25 10.61
CA LYS A 356 -9.06 -9.68 10.75
C LYS A 356 -10.54 -9.95 11.00
N LYS A 357 -11.16 -9.21 11.94
CA LYS A 357 -12.60 -9.36 12.25
C LYS A 357 -13.48 -9.05 11.04
N LEU A 358 -13.18 -7.99 10.31
CA LEU A 358 -13.94 -7.58 9.13
C LEU A 358 -13.84 -8.60 7.98
N TRP A 359 -12.63 -9.13 7.74
CA TRP A 359 -12.44 -10.18 6.74
C TRP A 359 -13.21 -11.45 7.09
N LEU A 360 -13.12 -11.93 8.34
CA LEU A 360 -13.85 -13.11 8.77
C LEU A 360 -15.38 -12.90 8.69
N ALA A 361 -15.89 -11.74 9.12
CA ALA A 361 -17.31 -11.43 9.03
C ALA A 361 -17.84 -11.31 7.58
N GLN A 362 -16.97 -10.96 6.60
CA GLN A 362 -17.34 -10.90 5.19
C GLN A 362 -17.38 -12.28 4.54
N LEU A 363 -16.57 -13.22 5.02
CA LEU A 363 -16.38 -14.54 4.41
C LEU A 363 -17.18 -15.65 5.09
N ILE A 364 -17.51 -15.51 6.38
CA ILE A 364 -18.23 -16.49 7.19
C ILE A 364 -19.61 -15.95 7.56
#